data_fedfe267fea6cf80cd98285821bf5cd2
#
_entry.id   fedfe267fea6cf80cd98285821bf5cd2
#
_cell.length_a   1.000
_cell.length_b   1.000
_cell.length_c   1.000
_cell.angle_alpha   90.00
_cell.angle_beta   90.00
_cell.angle_gamma   90.00
#
_symmetry.space_group_name_H-M   'P 1'
#
loop_
_entity.id
_entity.type
_entity.pdbx_description
1 polymer ?
#
loop_
_entity_poly.entity_id
_entity_poly.type
_entity_poly.pdbx_seq_one_letter_code
_entity_poly.pdbx_strand_id
1 'polypeptide(L)'
;MKMKIKKFYEARLYIGCYDNKNGRFSEEELTTFIKEVQEAHETMVPVRVTKTKYISGTYYQEEGWEISVINYPRIDTSITDINNFMGYLAAKFIKRFNQHRICIINPNDVIMIEPWNKQRYLHLK
;
A
#
# COMPACT_ATOMS: atom_id res chain seq x y z
N MET A 1 -5.73 35.32 3.91
CA MET A 1 -5.55 33.87 4.08
C MET A 1 -6.86 33.14 3.84
N LYS A 2 -6.81 32.06 3.06
CA LYS A 2 -7.99 31.21 2.85
C LYS A 2 -7.78 29.89 3.59
N MET A 3 -8.86 29.35 4.16
CA MET A 3 -8.85 28.06 4.84
C MET A 3 -9.84 27.13 4.09
N LYS A 4 -9.37 25.94 3.73
CA LYS A 4 -10.23 24.89 3.18
C LYS A 4 -10.27 23.73 4.17
N ILE A 5 -11.46 23.26 4.47
CA ILE A 5 -11.65 22.15 5.42
C ILE A 5 -12.37 21.02 4.70
N LYS A 6 -11.84 19.82 4.85
CA LYS A 6 -12.42 18.61 4.29
C LYS A 6 -12.46 17.55 5.38
N LYS A 7 -13.49 16.72 5.41
CA LYS A 7 -13.55 15.64 6.39
C LYS A 7 -12.37 14.70 6.17
N PHE A 8 -11.63 14.42 7.22
CA PHE A 8 -10.41 13.61 7.14
C PHE A 8 -10.69 12.19 6.70
N TYR A 9 -9.86 11.70 5.79
CA TYR A 9 -9.81 10.29 5.41
C TYR A 9 -8.36 9.92 5.12
N GLU A 10 -7.93 8.76 5.59
CA GLU A 10 -6.59 8.25 5.34
C GLU A 10 -6.65 6.76 5.05
N ALA A 11 -5.88 6.32 4.07
CA ALA A 11 -5.63 4.91 3.81
C ALA A 11 -4.13 4.67 3.80
N ARG A 12 -3.69 3.54 4.38
CA ARG A 12 -2.29 3.17 4.49
C ARG A 12 -2.10 1.71 4.12
N LEU A 13 -0.93 1.41 3.56
CA LEU A 13 -0.49 0.04 3.41
C LEU A 13 0.97 -0.06 3.80
N TYR A 14 1.40 -1.26 4.16
CA TYR A 14 2.78 -1.56 4.48
C TYR A 14 3.34 -2.54 3.47
N ILE A 15 4.58 -2.29 3.03
CA ILE A 15 5.33 -3.23 2.20
C ILE A 15 6.72 -3.44 2.79
N GLY A 16 7.10 -4.70 3.02
CA GLY A 16 8.44 -5.05 3.48
C GLY A 16 9.49 -4.85 2.38
N CYS A 17 10.74 -4.67 2.78
CA CYS A 17 11.82 -4.40 1.83
C CYS A 17 12.38 -5.66 1.17
N TYR A 18 11.78 -6.81 1.38
CA TYR A 18 12.29 -8.08 0.89
C TYR A 18 11.36 -8.67 -0.17
N ASP A 19 11.91 -8.81 -1.39
CA ASP A 19 11.26 -9.52 -2.49
C ASP A 19 11.54 -11.01 -2.30
N ASN A 20 10.50 -11.83 -2.19
CA ASN A 20 10.63 -13.25 -1.88
C ASN A 20 11.34 -14.07 -2.96
N LYS A 21 11.55 -13.51 -4.14
CA LYS A 21 12.29 -14.16 -5.23
C LYS A 21 13.64 -13.54 -5.48
N ASN A 22 13.74 -12.20 -5.34
CA ASN A 22 14.90 -11.44 -5.81
C ASN A 22 15.74 -10.82 -4.69
N GLY A 23 15.29 -10.96 -3.43
CA GLY A 23 16.01 -10.41 -2.28
C GLY A 23 15.62 -8.97 -1.98
N ARG A 24 16.46 -8.29 -1.21
CA ARG A 24 16.17 -6.95 -0.73
C ARG A 24 16.11 -5.93 -1.87
N PHE A 25 15.12 -5.05 -1.85
CA PHE A 25 15.01 -3.95 -2.81
C PHE A 25 15.08 -2.60 -2.10
N SER A 26 15.44 -1.56 -2.86
CA SER A 26 15.67 -0.23 -2.31
C SER A 26 14.43 0.65 -2.34
N GLU A 27 14.47 1.73 -1.55
CA GLU A 27 13.42 2.75 -1.60
C GLU A 27 13.32 3.39 -2.99
N GLU A 28 14.46 3.54 -3.68
CA GLU A 28 14.47 4.08 -5.05
C GLU A 28 13.69 3.19 -6.01
N GLU A 29 13.90 1.87 -5.93
CA GLU A 29 13.12 0.92 -6.73
C GLU A 29 11.64 1.01 -6.42
N LEU A 30 11.30 1.11 -5.13
CA LEU A 30 9.92 1.25 -4.69
C LEU A 30 9.28 2.52 -5.24
N THR A 31 9.94 3.66 -5.08
CA THR A 31 9.38 4.94 -5.52
C THR A 31 9.28 5.05 -7.04
N THR A 32 10.24 4.48 -7.77
CA THR A 32 10.16 4.41 -9.23
C THR A 32 8.94 3.62 -9.67
N PHE A 33 8.70 2.48 -9.03
CA PHE A 33 7.54 1.66 -9.35
C PHE A 33 6.22 2.37 -8.98
N ILE A 34 6.18 3.06 -7.84
CA ILE A 34 4.99 3.85 -7.45
C ILE A 34 4.65 4.87 -8.54
N LYS A 35 5.66 5.58 -9.05
CA LYS A 35 5.44 6.56 -10.12
C LYS A 35 4.85 5.92 -11.38
N GLU A 36 5.34 4.75 -11.75
CA GLU A 36 4.80 4.01 -12.90
C GLU A 36 3.33 3.64 -12.69
N VAL A 37 2.99 3.17 -11.49
CA VAL A 37 1.62 2.81 -11.15
C VAL A 37 0.71 4.03 -11.18
N GLN A 38 1.17 5.16 -10.62
CA GLN A 38 0.42 6.41 -10.64
C GLN A 38 0.13 6.88 -12.05
N GLU A 39 1.13 6.83 -12.92
CA GLU A 39 0.98 7.26 -14.32
C GLU A 39 0.03 6.37 -15.12
N ALA A 40 -0.04 5.08 -14.77
CA ALA A 40 -0.91 4.13 -15.44
C ALA A 40 -2.35 4.15 -14.92
N HIS A 41 -2.59 4.75 -13.76
CA HIS A 41 -3.92 4.80 -13.14
C HIS A 41 -4.69 6.02 -13.65
N GLU A 42 -6.01 5.87 -13.86
CA GLU A 42 -6.86 6.94 -14.38
C GLU A 42 -6.85 8.19 -13.50
N THR A 43 -6.88 8.01 -12.19
CA THR A 43 -6.91 9.12 -11.24
C THR A 43 -5.57 9.23 -10.56
N MET A 44 -4.93 10.39 -10.68
CA MET A 44 -3.66 10.65 -10.00
C MET A 44 -3.92 10.81 -8.50
N VAL A 45 -3.33 9.91 -7.72
CA VAL A 45 -3.44 9.92 -6.27
C VAL A 45 -2.04 10.08 -5.68
N PRO A 46 -1.73 11.24 -5.07
CA PRO A 46 -0.42 11.43 -4.44
C PRO A 46 -0.28 10.56 -3.21
N VAL A 47 0.91 10.03 -3.00
CA VAL A 47 1.20 9.18 -1.84
C VAL A 47 2.36 9.74 -1.04
N ARG A 48 2.39 9.39 0.25
CA ARG A 48 3.52 9.65 1.13
C ARG A 48 4.18 8.32 1.45
N VAL A 49 5.51 8.28 1.35
CA VAL A 49 6.31 7.10 1.65
C VAL A 49 7.07 7.36 2.95
N THR A 50 6.92 6.48 3.93
CA THR A 50 7.57 6.61 5.23
C THR A 50 8.27 5.31 5.58
N LYS A 51 9.56 5.39 5.93
CA LYS A 51 10.29 4.23 6.43
C LYS A 51 9.67 3.74 7.73
N THR A 52 9.53 2.43 7.87
CA THR A 52 8.96 1.85 9.07
C THR A 52 9.57 0.48 9.38
N LYS A 53 9.25 -0.03 10.55
CA LYS A 53 9.78 -1.28 11.04
C LYS A 53 8.69 -2.00 11.84
N TYR A 54 8.45 -3.26 11.52
CA TYR A 54 7.60 -4.12 12.34
C TYR A 54 8.48 -5.02 13.20
N ILE A 55 8.14 -5.11 14.47
CA ILE A 55 8.86 -5.92 15.45
C ILE A 55 7.86 -6.85 16.12
N SER A 56 8.19 -8.13 16.15
CA SER A 56 7.37 -9.14 16.80
C SER A 56 8.28 -10.06 17.62
N GLY A 57 8.54 -9.65 18.86
CA GLY A 57 9.43 -10.37 19.77
C GLY A 57 10.90 -10.27 19.37
N THR A 58 11.71 -11.13 19.98
CA THR A 58 13.17 -11.11 19.80
C THR A 58 13.63 -11.58 18.43
N TYR A 59 12.83 -12.47 17.80
CA TYR A 59 13.29 -13.20 16.62
C TYR A 59 12.74 -12.67 15.31
N TYR A 60 11.84 -11.71 15.35
CA TYR A 60 11.25 -11.18 14.12
C TYR A 60 11.29 -9.67 14.08
N GLN A 61 11.89 -9.16 13.02
CA GLN A 61 11.93 -7.74 12.72
C GLN A 61 11.93 -7.59 11.20
N GLU A 62 11.04 -6.75 10.69
CA GLU A 62 10.96 -6.50 9.26
C GLU A 62 10.99 -5.00 9.00
N GLU A 63 11.92 -4.57 8.16
CA GLU A 63 12.00 -3.19 7.69
C GLU A 63 11.22 -3.06 6.39
N GLY A 64 10.68 -1.87 6.16
CA GLY A 64 9.95 -1.58 4.95
C GLY A 64 9.43 -0.16 4.94
N TRP A 65 8.32 0.02 4.24
CA TRP A 65 7.74 1.35 4.07
C TRP A 65 6.24 1.31 4.26
N GLU A 66 5.73 2.39 4.81
CA GLU A 66 4.30 2.65 4.87
C GLU A 66 3.99 3.65 3.77
N ILE A 67 3.01 3.30 2.94
CA ILE A 67 2.52 4.15 1.87
C ILE A 67 1.16 4.66 2.30
N SER A 68 1.01 5.99 2.38
CA SER A 68 -0.24 6.57 2.86
C SER A 68 -0.78 7.62 1.90
N VAL A 69 -2.09 7.74 1.92
CA VAL A 69 -2.85 8.72 1.14
C VAL A 69 -3.86 9.38 2.05
N ILE A 70 -3.94 10.71 1.98
CA ILE A 70 -5.03 11.44 2.62
C ILE A 70 -5.83 12.18 1.56
N ASN A 71 -7.06 12.56 1.90
CA ASN A 71 -7.89 13.36 1.01
C ASN A 71 -7.53 14.83 1.12
N TYR A 72 -6.48 15.25 0.41
CA TYR A 72 -5.99 16.63 0.43
C TYR A 72 -7.10 17.61 0.02
N PRO A 73 -7.29 18.71 0.78
CA PRO A 73 -8.36 19.68 0.45
C PRO A 73 -8.25 20.30 -0.93
N ARG A 74 -7.05 20.46 -1.47
CA ARG A 74 -6.85 21.09 -2.79
C ARG A 74 -6.94 20.11 -3.96
N ILE A 75 -7.02 18.80 -3.67
CA ILE A 75 -7.08 17.77 -4.71
C ILE A 75 -8.46 17.12 -4.67
N ASP A 76 -9.14 17.13 -5.81
CA ASP A 76 -10.48 16.55 -5.90
C ASP A 76 -10.40 15.05 -6.08
N THR A 77 -10.13 14.36 -4.97
CA THR A 77 -10.03 12.91 -4.92
C THR A 77 -11.05 12.38 -3.91
N SER A 78 -11.95 11.55 -4.37
CA SER A 78 -12.98 10.97 -3.49
C SER A 78 -12.41 9.84 -2.65
N ILE A 79 -13.13 9.47 -1.59
CA ILE A 79 -12.82 8.30 -0.76
C ILE A 79 -12.77 7.04 -1.62
N THR A 80 -13.70 6.93 -2.56
CA THR A 80 -13.73 5.81 -3.51
C THR A 80 -12.47 5.75 -4.36
N ASP A 81 -12.02 6.89 -4.87
CA ASP A 81 -10.78 6.97 -5.67
C ASP A 81 -9.56 6.54 -4.85
N ILE A 82 -9.49 6.98 -3.60
CA ILE A 82 -8.39 6.62 -2.69
C ILE A 82 -8.38 5.09 -2.46
N ASN A 83 -9.53 4.52 -2.12
CA ASN A 83 -9.62 3.08 -1.86
C ASN A 83 -9.34 2.25 -3.10
N ASN A 84 -9.83 2.67 -4.26
CA ASN A 84 -9.55 1.99 -5.52
C ASN A 84 -8.07 2.03 -5.86
N PHE A 85 -7.44 3.19 -5.70
CA PHE A 85 -6.01 3.31 -5.97
C PHE A 85 -5.19 2.44 -5.01
N MET A 86 -5.50 2.45 -3.71
CA MET A 86 -4.75 1.66 -2.73
C MET A 86 -4.87 0.16 -2.99
N GLY A 87 -6.04 -0.31 -3.36
CA GLY A 87 -6.24 -1.71 -3.75
C GLY A 87 -5.44 -2.08 -4.99
N TYR A 88 -5.45 -1.20 -5.98
CA TYR A 88 -4.69 -1.37 -7.22
C TYR A 88 -3.18 -1.39 -6.92
N LEU A 89 -2.69 -0.45 -6.13
CA LEU A 89 -1.28 -0.37 -5.75
C LEU A 89 -0.83 -1.61 -4.99
N ALA A 90 -1.63 -2.06 -4.01
CA ALA A 90 -1.32 -3.26 -3.24
C ALA A 90 -1.19 -4.49 -4.14
N ALA A 91 -2.12 -4.67 -5.09
CA ALA A 91 -2.07 -5.78 -6.03
C ALA A 91 -0.82 -5.72 -6.91
N LYS A 92 -0.45 -4.52 -7.37
CA LYS A 92 0.76 -4.31 -8.18
C LYS A 92 2.03 -4.60 -7.38
N PHE A 93 2.08 -4.19 -6.12
CA PHE A 93 3.21 -4.48 -5.23
C PHE A 93 3.39 -5.99 -5.01
N ILE A 94 2.30 -6.69 -4.77
CA ILE A 94 2.34 -8.14 -4.55
C ILE A 94 3.00 -8.82 -5.76
N LYS A 95 2.61 -8.41 -6.95
CA LYS A 95 3.13 -8.99 -8.20
C LYS A 95 4.58 -8.56 -8.46
N ARG A 96 4.87 -7.26 -8.36
CA ARG A 96 6.19 -6.72 -8.71
C ARG A 96 7.28 -7.14 -7.74
N PHE A 97 6.98 -7.13 -6.44
CA PHE A 97 7.94 -7.41 -5.39
C PHE A 97 7.73 -8.75 -4.70
N ASN A 98 6.92 -9.62 -5.30
CA ASN A 98 6.67 -10.98 -4.82
C ASN A 98 6.32 -11.05 -3.33
N GLN A 99 5.41 -10.21 -2.91
CA GLN A 99 4.91 -10.20 -1.54
C GLN A 99 3.86 -11.31 -1.35
N HIS A 100 3.84 -11.92 -0.18
CA HIS A 100 2.83 -12.94 0.13
C HIS A 100 1.48 -12.31 0.41
N ARG A 101 1.46 -11.14 1.03
CA ARG A 101 0.24 -10.43 1.36
C ARG A 101 0.55 -8.97 1.67
N ILE A 102 -0.44 -8.11 1.52
CA ILE A 102 -0.36 -6.71 1.92
C ILE A 102 -1.68 -6.34 2.59
N CYS A 103 -1.60 -5.68 3.75
CA CYS A 103 -2.77 -5.14 4.42
C CYS A 103 -2.93 -3.67 4.11
N ILE A 104 -4.17 -3.27 3.84
CA ILE A 104 -4.55 -1.88 3.68
C ILE A 104 -5.38 -1.50 4.89
N ILE A 105 -5.04 -0.38 5.52
CA ILE A 105 -5.71 0.13 6.70
C ILE A 105 -6.42 1.42 6.32
N ASN A 106 -7.70 1.51 6.63
CA ASN A 106 -8.45 2.76 6.53
C ASN A 106 -9.26 2.96 7.82
N PRO A 107 -10.00 4.06 8.00
CA PRO A 107 -10.68 4.31 9.27
C PRO A 107 -11.70 3.25 9.69
N ASN A 108 -12.17 2.45 8.75
CA ASN A 108 -13.24 1.47 9.02
C ASN A 108 -12.74 0.03 9.02
N ASP A 109 -11.69 -0.29 8.24
CA ASP A 109 -11.32 -1.67 7.96
C ASP A 109 -9.83 -1.90 7.93
N VAL A 110 -9.44 -3.14 8.15
CA VAL A 110 -8.13 -3.67 7.79
C VAL A 110 -8.39 -4.73 6.72
N ILE A 111 -7.88 -4.49 5.52
CA ILE A 111 -8.13 -5.35 4.37
C ILE A 111 -6.85 -6.07 4.01
N MET A 112 -6.86 -7.39 4.01
CA MET A 112 -5.70 -8.19 3.61
C MET A 112 -5.87 -8.66 2.18
N ILE A 113 -4.89 -8.34 1.34
CA ILE A 113 -4.85 -8.78 -0.05
C ILE A 113 -3.72 -9.78 -0.20
N GLU A 114 -4.01 -10.90 -0.83
CA GLU A 114 -3.01 -11.92 -1.12
C GLU A 114 -3.30 -12.60 -2.45
N PRO A 115 -2.29 -13.20 -3.10
CA PRO A 115 -2.50 -13.87 -4.37
C PRO A 115 -3.47 -15.03 -4.23
N TRP A 116 -4.28 -15.25 -5.27
CA TRP A 116 -5.15 -16.40 -5.29
C TRP A 116 -4.31 -17.69 -5.27
N ASN A 117 -4.63 -18.60 -4.33
CA ASN A 117 -3.97 -19.90 -4.22
C ASN A 117 -5.05 -20.95 -4.00
N LYS A 118 -5.28 -21.79 -5.00
CA LYS A 118 -6.30 -22.82 -4.98
C LYS A 118 -6.17 -23.78 -3.79
N GLN A 119 -4.96 -24.23 -3.50
CA GLN A 119 -4.71 -25.17 -2.41
C GLN A 119 -5.03 -24.55 -1.05
N ARG A 120 -4.66 -23.29 -0.86
CA ARG A 120 -4.93 -22.57 0.38
C ARG A 120 -6.44 -22.46 0.63
N TYR A 121 -7.20 -22.15 -0.38
CA TYR A 121 -8.65 -22.00 -0.24
C TYR A 121 -9.36 -23.33 -0.07
N LEU A 122 -8.84 -24.39 -0.61
CA LEU A 122 -9.38 -25.73 -0.39
C LEU A 122 -9.26 -26.17 1.08
N HIS A 123 -8.21 -25.76 1.77
CA HIS A 123 -8.01 -26.05 3.18
C HIS A 123 -8.98 -25.31 4.10
N LEU A 124 -9.56 -24.23 3.65
CA LEU A 124 -10.50 -23.43 4.43
C LEU A 124 -11.94 -23.96 4.39
N LYS A 125 -12.19 -24.93 3.57
CA LYS A 125 -13.49 -25.60 3.50
C LYS A 125 -13.55 -26.68 4.56
#